data_e8e9302049a38d1ff903ead23adb64f3
#
_entry.id   e8e9302049a38d1ff903ead23adb64f3
#
_cell.length_a   1.000
_cell.length_b   1.000
_cell.length_c   1.000
_cell.angle_alpha   90.00
_cell.angle_beta   90.00
_cell.angle_gamma   90.00
#
_symmetry.space_group_name_H-M   'P 1'
#
loop_
_entity.id
_entity.type
_entity.pdbx_description
1 polymer ?
#
loop_
_entity_poly.entity_id
_entity_poly.type
_entity_poly.pdbx_seq_one_letter_code
_entity_poly.pdbx_strand_id
1 'polypeptide(L)'
;MQTDCKPLLYSHYDVTFQEVPGEISLVFDITGCPHHCPDCHSKFLWEYSGTPLLENLPSIINKYWSMITCVCFMGGDQNKIELLKACEIAHRYNLKTCLYTGLDYPSFVHLMYDGGPRNYGVYFNFIKVGPYVSEFGGLDDPKTNQRFYELRGNVPIDKTILFQKEHK
;
A
#
# COMPACT_ATOMS: atom_id res chain seq x y z
N MET A 1 -13.11 5.39 -25.08
CA MET A 1 -12.00 4.44 -25.07
C MET A 1 -11.94 3.81 -23.68
N GLN A 2 -12.31 2.54 -23.59
CA GLN A 2 -11.96 1.78 -22.38
C GLN A 2 -10.45 1.61 -22.41
N THR A 3 -9.76 2.29 -21.52
CA THR A 3 -8.39 1.89 -21.16
C THR A 3 -8.54 0.49 -20.56
N ASP A 4 -8.00 -0.51 -21.24
CA ASP A 4 -7.87 -1.88 -20.73
C ASP A 4 -6.98 -1.83 -19.48
N CYS A 5 -7.57 -1.44 -18.36
CA CYS A 5 -6.88 -1.42 -17.08
C CYS A 5 -6.75 -2.87 -16.64
N LYS A 6 -5.52 -3.39 -16.73
CA LYS A 6 -5.22 -4.77 -16.35
C LYS A 6 -5.57 -5.00 -14.87
N PRO A 7 -6.16 -6.16 -14.51
CA PRO A 7 -6.45 -6.47 -13.11
C PRO A 7 -5.20 -6.43 -12.25
N LEU A 8 -5.35 -6.10 -10.97
CA LEU A 8 -4.26 -6.21 -10.01
C LEU A 8 -3.95 -7.67 -9.76
N LEU A 9 -2.68 -8.02 -9.89
CA LEU A 9 -2.14 -9.35 -9.56
C LEU A 9 -1.23 -9.25 -8.35
N TYR A 10 -1.20 -10.29 -7.54
CA TYR A 10 -0.22 -10.44 -6.47
C TYR A 10 0.63 -11.70 -6.71
N SER A 11 1.90 -11.63 -6.33
CA SER A 11 2.84 -12.76 -6.40
C SER A 11 2.91 -13.52 -5.07
N HIS A 12 2.73 -12.82 -3.97
CA HIS A 12 2.88 -13.35 -2.62
C HIS A 12 2.00 -12.58 -1.65
N TYR A 13 1.62 -13.23 -0.55
CA TYR A 13 1.04 -12.57 0.63
C TYR A 13 1.56 -13.21 1.91
N ASP A 14 1.59 -12.43 2.98
CA ASP A 14 2.01 -12.92 4.30
C ASP A 14 1.34 -12.09 5.40
N VAL A 15 1.36 -12.62 6.62
CA VAL A 15 0.93 -11.89 7.82
C VAL A 15 2.15 -11.38 8.57
N THR A 16 2.20 -10.09 8.81
CA THR A 16 3.36 -9.44 9.40
C THR A 16 2.97 -8.33 10.38
N PHE A 17 3.93 -7.92 11.22
CA PHE A 17 3.78 -6.87 12.23
C PHE A 17 4.60 -5.60 11.90
N GLN A 18 5.34 -5.59 10.80
CA GLN A 18 6.38 -4.59 10.53
C GLN A 18 5.93 -3.46 9.63
N GLU A 19 5.03 -3.72 8.67
CA GLU A 19 4.67 -2.76 7.64
C GLU A 19 3.75 -1.65 8.15
N VAL A 20 2.90 -1.95 9.12
CA VAL A 20 2.01 -0.96 9.73
C VAL A 20 2.17 -1.01 11.25
N PRO A 21 2.81 -0.01 11.86
CA PRO A 21 3.04 0.01 13.31
C PRO A 21 1.74 -0.14 14.10
N GLY A 22 1.73 -1.08 15.06
CA GLY A 22 0.59 -1.35 15.92
C GLY A 22 -0.50 -2.24 15.30
N GLU A 23 -0.33 -2.69 14.06
CA GLU A 23 -1.30 -3.54 13.37
C GLU A 23 -0.71 -4.92 13.06
N ILE A 24 -1.59 -5.91 12.96
CA ILE A 24 -1.27 -7.22 12.39
C ILE A 24 -1.78 -7.21 10.96
N SER A 25 -0.87 -7.15 10.00
CA SER A 25 -1.19 -6.86 8.62
C SER A 25 -1.12 -8.11 7.74
N LEU A 26 -2.18 -8.34 6.97
CA LEU A 26 -2.14 -9.21 5.79
C LEU A 26 -1.60 -8.37 4.63
N VAL A 27 -0.38 -8.67 4.20
CA VAL A 27 0.36 -7.91 3.19
C VAL A 27 0.32 -8.63 1.86
N PHE A 28 -0.03 -7.90 0.79
CA PHE A 28 -0.01 -8.40 -0.58
C PHE A 28 1.08 -7.71 -1.39
N ASP A 29 1.95 -8.51 -2.01
CA ASP A 29 2.96 -8.03 -2.96
C ASP A 29 2.33 -7.91 -4.34
N ILE A 30 1.94 -6.69 -4.72
CA ILE A 30 1.27 -6.40 -5.99
C ILE A 30 2.31 -6.27 -7.10
N THR A 31 2.11 -7.02 -8.18
CA THR A 31 3.02 -7.05 -9.34
C THR A 31 2.69 -6.01 -10.40
N GLY A 32 3.61 -5.80 -11.35
CA GLY A 32 3.46 -4.79 -12.39
C GLY A 32 3.74 -3.37 -11.88
N CYS A 33 4.62 -3.23 -10.87
CA CYS A 33 5.00 -1.93 -10.35
C CYS A 33 5.59 -1.03 -11.44
N PRO A 34 5.02 0.15 -11.70
CA PRO A 34 5.47 1.03 -12.77
C PRO A 34 6.66 1.91 -12.40
N HIS A 35 7.01 1.98 -11.11
CA HIS A 35 7.97 2.97 -10.62
C HIS A 35 9.43 2.63 -10.95
N HIS A 36 9.78 1.34 -10.97
CA HIS A 36 11.11 0.84 -11.31
C HIS A 36 12.23 1.61 -10.61
N CYS A 37 12.10 1.83 -9.30
CA CYS A 37 13.11 2.57 -8.53
C CYS A 37 14.49 1.90 -8.66
N PRO A 38 15.56 2.65 -8.98
CA PRO A 38 16.92 2.13 -8.92
C PRO A 38 17.19 1.53 -7.54
N ASP A 39 17.91 0.42 -7.50
CA ASP A 39 18.23 -0.30 -6.25
C ASP A 39 17.02 -0.79 -5.44
N CYS A 40 15.85 -0.89 -6.07
CA CYS A 40 14.65 -1.46 -5.45
C CYS A 40 14.92 -2.87 -4.91
N HIS A 41 14.54 -3.14 -3.66
CA HIS A 41 14.69 -4.45 -3.04
C HIS A 41 13.67 -5.48 -3.56
N SER A 42 12.64 -5.01 -4.26
CA SER A 42 11.52 -5.82 -4.74
C SER A 42 11.39 -5.77 -6.27
N LYS A 43 12.50 -5.85 -6.99
CA LYS A 43 12.52 -5.80 -8.47
C LYS A 43 11.68 -6.91 -9.12
N PHE A 44 11.48 -8.03 -8.43
CA PHE A 44 10.60 -9.11 -8.88
C PHE A 44 9.13 -8.65 -9.04
N LEU A 45 8.72 -7.55 -8.40
CA LEU A 45 7.39 -6.96 -8.56
C LEU A 45 7.23 -6.12 -9.83
N TRP A 46 8.30 -5.88 -10.58
CA TRP A 46 8.20 -5.14 -11.84
C TRP A 46 7.49 -5.93 -12.94
N GLU A 47 7.68 -7.26 -12.95
CA GLU A 47 7.00 -8.13 -13.90
C GLU A 47 5.53 -8.29 -13.52
N TYR A 48 4.65 -8.08 -14.49
CA TYR A 48 3.21 -8.29 -14.31
C TYR A 48 2.88 -9.77 -14.39
N SER A 49 2.81 -10.43 -13.25
CA SER A 49 2.53 -11.87 -13.13
C SER A 49 1.94 -12.21 -11.78
N GLY A 50 1.23 -13.30 -11.68
CA GLY A 50 0.68 -13.79 -10.43
C GLY A 50 -0.82 -14.06 -10.49
N THR A 51 -1.47 -13.93 -9.35
CA THR A 51 -2.89 -14.31 -9.14
C THR A 51 -3.76 -13.06 -9.02
N PRO A 52 -4.97 -13.05 -9.63
CA PRO A 52 -5.89 -11.92 -9.51
C PRO A 52 -6.26 -11.60 -8.06
N LEU A 53 -6.06 -10.33 -7.66
CA LEU A 53 -6.25 -9.90 -6.28
C LEU A 53 -7.73 -9.95 -5.87
N LEU A 54 -8.62 -9.31 -6.61
CA LEU A 54 -10.02 -9.14 -6.19
C LEU A 54 -10.76 -10.47 -6.07
N GLU A 55 -10.46 -11.43 -6.94
CA GLU A 55 -11.10 -12.76 -6.93
C GLU A 55 -10.72 -13.58 -5.68
N ASN A 56 -9.51 -13.38 -5.17
CA ASN A 56 -8.94 -14.21 -4.10
C ASN A 56 -8.94 -13.50 -2.74
N LEU A 57 -9.04 -12.18 -2.71
CA LEU A 57 -8.95 -11.38 -1.49
C LEU A 57 -9.94 -11.81 -0.40
N PRO A 58 -11.25 -12.03 -0.69
CA PRO A 58 -12.20 -12.44 0.35
C PRO A 58 -11.84 -13.76 1.02
N SER A 59 -11.44 -14.77 0.24
CA SER A 59 -11.10 -16.08 0.78
C SER A 59 -9.83 -16.07 1.61
N ILE A 60 -8.84 -15.25 1.22
CA ILE A 60 -7.60 -15.09 1.97
C ILE A 60 -7.86 -14.32 3.27
N ILE A 61 -8.66 -13.25 3.24
CA ILE A 61 -9.07 -12.55 4.46
C ILE A 61 -9.78 -13.51 5.42
N ASN A 62 -10.74 -14.30 4.94
CA ASN A 62 -11.45 -15.27 5.76
C ASN A 62 -10.52 -16.25 6.48
N LYS A 63 -9.47 -16.70 5.81
CA LYS A 63 -8.46 -17.60 6.39
C LYS A 63 -7.75 -17.00 7.61
N TYR A 64 -7.54 -15.68 7.62
CA TYR A 64 -6.77 -14.99 8.67
C TYR A 64 -7.61 -14.00 9.50
N TRP A 65 -8.91 -13.91 9.26
CA TRP A 65 -9.78 -12.84 9.78
C TRP A 65 -9.66 -12.62 11.29
N SER A 66 -9.58 -13.68 12.08
CA SER A 66 -9.47 -13.56 13.53
C SER A 66 -8.09 -13.12 14.04
N MET A 67 -7.09 -13.08 13.16
CA MET A 67 -5.70 -12.81 13.49
C MET A 67 -5.24 -11.43 13.02
N ILE A 68 -5.86 -10.87 11.99
CA ILE A 68 -5.41 -9.64 11.33
C ILE A 68 -6.27 -8.44 11.71
N THR A 69 -5.67 -7.26 11.68
CA THR A 69 -6.33 -5.98 11.94
C THR A 69 -6.26 -5.04 10.75
N CYS A 70 -5.39 -5.32 9.78
CA CYS A 70 -5.12 -4.47 8.63
C CYS A 70 -4.84 -5.31 7.37
N VAL A 71 -5.21 -4.80 6.21
CA VAL A 71 -4.75 -5.29 4.91
C VAL A 71 -3.83 -4.24 4.31
N CYS A 72 -2.61 -4.63 3.95
CA CYS A 72 -1.60 -3.76 3.38
C CYS A 72 -1.29 -4.16 1.94
N PHE A 73 -1.39 -3.21 1.02
CA PHE A 73 -1.07 -3.40 -0.39
C PHE A 73 0.30 -2.78 -0.69
N MET A 74 1.26 -3.62 -1.07
CA MET A 74 2.58 -3.21 -1.52
C MET A 74 2.54 -2.93 -3.02
N GLY A 75 2.10 -1.73 -3.40
CA GLY A 75 1.77 -1.34 -4.77
C GLY A 75 0.27 -1.39 -5.06
N GLY A 76 -0.09 -1.20 -6.33
CA GLY A 76 -1.49 -1.24 -6.80
C GLY A 76 -2.00 0.11 -7.32
N ASP A 77 -1.25 1.17 -7.18
CA ASP A 77 -1.60 2.51 -7.66
C ASP A 77 -1.72 2.59 -9.20
N GLN A 78 -1.19 1.63 -9.94
CA GLN A 78 -1.36 1.50 -11.38
C GLN A 78 -2.79 1.14 -11.81
N ASN A 79 -3.63 0.59 -10.91
CA ASN A 79 -5.05 0.38 -11.13
C ASN A 79 -5.86 0.85 -9.93
N LYS A 80 -6.10 2.15 -9.87
CA LYS A 80 -6.84 2.80 -8.79
C LYS A 80 -8.21 2.17 -8.56
N ILE A 81 -8.94 1.84 -9.62
CA ILE A 81 -10.30 1.30 -9.50
C ILE A 81 -10.31 -0.01 -8.73
N GLU A 82 -9.43 -0.95 -9.10
CA GLU A 82 -9.34 -2.23 -8.39
C GLU A 82 -8.77 -2.08 -6.98
N LEU A 83 -7.79 -1.18 -6.80
CA LEU A 83 -7.24 -0.90 -5.48
C LEU A 83 -8.30 -0.40 -4.51
N LEU A 84 -9.16 0.54 -4.94
CA LEU A 84 -10.25 1.04 -4.11
C LEU A 84 -11.31 -0.04 -3.82
N LYS A 85 -11.62 -0.90 -4.78
CA LYS A 85 -12.49 -2.08 -4.55
C LYS A 85 -11.88 -3.05 -3.53
N ALA A 86 -10.57 -3.27 -3.58
CA ALA A 86 -9.87 -4.10 -2.59
C ALA A 86 -9.98 -3.50 -1.18
N CYS A 87 -9.83 -2.19 -1.05
CA CYS A 87 -10.06 -1.49 0.22
C CYS A 87 -11.50 -1.67 0.74
N GLU A 88 -12.50 -1.53 -0.13
CA GLU A 88 -13.90 -1.76 0.22
C GLU A 88 -14.15 -3.19 0.72
N ILE A 89 -13.54 -4.18 0.08
CA ILE A 89 -13.61 -5.58 0.53
C ILE A 89 -13.05 -5.70 1.96
N ALA A 90 -11.85 -5.17 2.21
CA ALA A 90 -11.24 -5.21 3.54
C ALA A 90 -12.11 -4.53 4.60
N HIS A 91 -12.70 -3.38 4.28
CA HIS A 91 -13.59 -2.65 5.20
C HIS A 91 -14.87 -3.42 5.53
N ARG A 92 -15.40 -4.26 4.64
CA ARG A 92 -16.55 -5.15 4.94
C ARG A 92 -16.23 -6.17 6.03
N TYR A 93 -14.95 -6.52 6.19
CA TYR A 93 -14.45 -7.35 7.28
C TYR A 93 -14.04 -6.55 8.52
N ASN A 94 -14.32 -5.25 8.54
CA ASN A 94 -13.93 -4.33 9.60
C ASN A 94 -12.42 -4.23 9.81
N LEU A 95 -11.65 -4.39 8.73
CA LEU A 95 -10.19 -4.28 8.73
C LEU A 95 -9.76 -2.89 8.26
N LYS A 96 -8.67 -2.40 8.82
CA LYS A 96 -7.98 -1.20 8.31
C LYS A 96 -7.28 -1.51 6.99
N THR A 97 -6.89 -0.47 6.26
CA THR A 97 -6.17 -0.59 5.00
C THR A 97 -4.95 0.31 4.97
N CYS A 98 -3.90 -0.18 4.33
CA CYS A 98 -2.66 0.53 4.08
C CYS A 98 -2.23 0.37 2.63
N LEU A 99 -1.72 1.44 2.04
CA LEU A 99 -1.07 1.42 0.72
C LEU A 99 0.39 1.80 0.85
N TYR A 100 1.28 1.01 0.27
CA TYR A 100 2.66 1.37 -0.01
C TYR A 100 2.78 1.75 -1.49
N THR A 101 3.15 2.98 -1.78
CA THR A 101 3.34 3.48 -3.15
C THR A 101 4.70 4.17 -3.31
N GLY A 102 5.24 4.12 -4.52
CA GLY A 102 6.42 4.89 -4.92
C GLY A 102 6.10 6.34 -5.28
N LEU A 103 4.83 6.72 -5.38
CA LEU A 103 4.44 8.11 -5.58
C LEU A 103 4.82 8.96 -4.38
N ASP A 104 5.20 10.22 -4.60
CA ASP A 104 5.22 11.21 -3.53
C ASP A 104 3.79 11.60 -3.11
N TYR A 105 3.66 12.28 -2.00
CA TYR A 105 2.35 12.63 -1.46
C TYR A 105 1.50 13.50 -2.41
N PRO A 106 2.03 14.56 -3.03
CA PRO A 106 1.26 15.34 -3.99
C PRO A 106 0.77 14.52 -5.18
N SER A 107 1.60 13.63 -5.72
CA SER A 107 1.23 12.76 -6.84
C SER A 107 0.17 11.74 -6.43
N PHE A 108 0.26 11.19 -5.22
CA PHE A 108 -0.78 10.32 -4.66
C PHE A 108 -2.13 11.06 -4.55
N VAL A 109 -2.13 12.28 -4.01
CA VAL A 109 -3.34 13.10 -3.89
C VAL A 109 -3.93 13.39 -5.28
N HIS A 110 -3.08 13.73 -6.24
CA HIS A 110 -3.52 13.96 -7.62
C HIS A 110 -4.16 12.71 -8.23
N LEU A 111 -3.52 11.56 -8.06
CA LEU A 111 -4.07 10.27 -8.52
C LEU A 111 -5.46 10.00 -7.92
N MET A 112 -5.63 10.25 -6.62
CA MET A 112 -6.91 10.03 -5.94
C MET A 112 -8.00 10.99 -6.43
N TYR A 113 -7.65 12.25 -6.70
CA TYR A 113 -8.62 13.26 -7.13
C TYR A 113 -9.00 13.18 -8.61
N ASP A 114 -8.13 12.61 -9.46
CA ASP A 114 -8.38 12.50 -10.88
C ASP A 114 -9.48 11.46 -11.18
N GLY A 115 -10.71 11.97 -11.45
CA GLY A 115 -11.87 11.12 -11.71
C GLY A 115 -12.29 10.19 -10.57
N GLY A 116 -11.77 10.43 -9.34
CA GLY A 116 -11.99 9.60 -8.18
C GLY A 116 -12.62 10.33 -7.00
N PRO A 117 -12.79 9.62 -5.88
CA PRO A 117 -13.35 10.21 -4.67
C PRO A 117 -12.36 11.23 -4.09
N ARG A 118 -12.85 12.43 -3.82
CA ARG A 118 -12.05 13.47 -3.14
C ARG A 118 -11.72 13.14 -1.68
N ASN A 119 -12.30 12.07 -1.14
CA ASN A 119 -12.07 11.62 0.22
C ASN A 119 -11.38 10.26 0.23
N TYR A 120 -10.07 10.24 -0.05
CA TYR A 120 -9.29 9.01 -0.05
C TYR A 120 -9.10 8.42 1.37
N GLY A 121 -9.26 9.22 2.41
CA GLY A 121 -9.23 8.74 3.79
C GLY A 121 -10.39 7.80 4.17
N VAL A 122 -11.42 7.69 3.33
CA VAL A 122 -12.45 6.65 3.44
C VAL A 122 -11.91 5.28 3.03
N TYR A 123 -10.92 5.25 2.12
CA TYR A 123 -10.34 4.02 1.58
C TYR A 123 -9.08 3.58 2.31
N PHE A 124 -8.25 4.53 2.75
CA PHE A 124 -6.95 4.26 3.37
C PHE A 124 -6.87 4.81 4.78
N ASN A 125 -6.53 3.96 5.74
CA ASN A 125 -6.19 4.36 7.10
C ASN A 125 -4.73 4.79 7.20
N PHE A 126 -3.87 4.17 6.38
CA PHE A 126 -2.44 4.44 6.34
C PHE A 126 -1.96 4.49 4.90
N ILE A 127 -0.95 5.33 4.65
CA ILE A 127 -0.23 5.35 3.38
C ILE A 127 1.27 5.52 3.62
N LYS A 128 2.06 4.77 2.88
CA LYS A 128 3.50 5.01 2.73
C LYS A 128 3.72 5.57 1.33
N VAL A 129 4.37 6.71 1.24
CA VAL A 129 4.65 7.43 -0.01
C VAL A 129 6.15 7.67 -0.18
N GLY A 130 6.55 7.92 -1.41
CA GLY A 130 7.92 8.22 -1.80
C GLY A 130 8.62 7.03 -2.46
N PRO A 131 9.37 7.29 -3.55
CA PRO A 131 10.20 6.28 -4.18
C PRO A 131 11.34 5.86 -3.25
N TYR A 132 11.84 4.63 -3.44
CA TYR A 132 13.07 4.22 -2.78
C TYR A 132 14.27 4.90 -3.46
N VAL A 133 15.08 5.58 -2.68
CA VAL A 133 16.34 6.21 -3.09
C VAL A 133 17.42 5.67 -2.17
N SER A 134 18.36 4.91 -2.72
CA SER A 134 19.39 4.20 -1.92
C SER A 134 20.24 5.14 -1.06
N GLU A 135 20.51 6.35 -1.53
CA GLU A 135 21.24 7.39 -0.80
C GLU A 135 20.54 7.83 0.49
N PHE A 136 19.18 7.81 0.48
CA PHE A 136 18.38 8.25 1.61
C PHE A 136 17.82 7.09 2.44
N GLY A 137 17.97 5.86 1.97
CA GLY A 137 17.50 4.66 2.66
C GLY A 137 15.97 4.48 2.66
N GLY A 138 15.51 3.50 3.41
CA GLY A 138 14.10 3.22 3.64
C GLY A 138 13.52 3.99 4.84
N LEU A 139 12.31 3.61 5.26
CA LEU A 139 11.61 4.28 6.37
C LEU A 139 12.37 4.27 7.71
N ASP A 140 13.24 3.30 7.91
CA ASP A 140 14.06 3.14 9.12
C ASP A 140 15.28 4.06 9.15
N ASP A 141 15.62 4.71 8.03
CA ASP A 141 16.73 5.67 7.97
C ASP A 141 16.25 7.09 8.30
N PRO A 142 16.91 7.80 9.23
CA PRO A 142 16.56 9.18 9.56
C PRO A 142 16.65 10.17 8.39
N LYS A 143 17.41 9.83 7.33
CA LYS A 143 17.56 10.66 6.13
C LYS A 143 16.52 10.37 5.06
N THR A 144 15.61 9.41 5.31
CA THR A 144 14.68 8.94 4.29
C THR A 144 13.85 10.05 3.67
N ASN A 145 13.66 9.97 2.35
CA ASN A 145 12.68 10.78 1.62
C ASN A 145 11.27 10.17 1.68
N GLN A 146 11.15 8.93 2.15
CA GLN A 146 9.87 8.26 2.30
C GLN A 146 9.12 8.77 3.54
N ARG A 147 7.79 8.75 3.48
CA ARG A 147 6.94 9.12 4.62
C ARG A 147 5.84 8.08 4.81
N PHE A 148 5.55 7.81 6.07
CA PHE A 148 4.43 6.99 6.48
C PHE A 148 3.41 7.86 7.21
N TYR A 149 2.18 7.89 6.72
CA TYR A 149 1.10 8.68 7.28
C TYR A 149 -0.04 7.81 7.79
N GLU A 150 -0.55 8.15 8.97
CA GLU A 150 -1.90 7.80 9.38
C GLU A 150 -2.86 8.85 8.82
N LEU A 151 -3.93 8.41 8.16
CA LEU A 151 -4.93 9.31 7.61
C LEU A 151 -6.12 9.43 8.56
N ARG A 152 -6.41 10.65 8.98
CA ARG A 152 -7.66 11.00 9.68
C ARG A 152 -8.54 11.78 8.69
N GLY A 153 -9.45 11.06 8.01
CA GLY A 153 -10.04 11.57 6.79
C GLY A 153 -8.93 11.83 5.75
N ASN A 154 -8.88 13.02 5.18
CA ASN A 154 -7.80 13.42 4.26
C ASN A 154 -6.64 14.15 4.96
N VAL A 155 -6.59 14.16 6.28
CA VAL A 155 -5.51 14.80 7.04
C VAL A 155 -4.39 13.80 7.29
N PRO A 156 -3.21 13.96 6.67
CA PRO A 156 -2.06 13.10 6.90
C PRO A 156 -1.38 13.47 8.21
N ILE A 157 -1.16 12.46 9.06
CA ILE A 157 -0.39 12.60 10.29
C ILE A 157 0.88 11.78 10.12
N ASP A 158 2.03 12.45 10.13
CA ASP A 158 3.32 11.79 9.92
C ASP A 158 3.66 10.87 11.10
N LYS A 159 3.81 9.59 10.80
CA LYS A 159 4.18 8.52 11.71
C LYS A 159 5.51 7.85 11.33
N THR A 160 6.28 8.45 10.44
CA THR A 160 7.56 7.90 9.94
C THR A 160 8.52 7.58 11.08
N ILE A 161 8.50 8.37 12.15
CA ILE A 161 9.35 8.17 13.34
C ILE A 161 9.18 6.78 13.96
N LEU A 162 8.02 6.14 13.81
CA LEU A 162 7.76 4.80 14.37
C LEU A 162 8.61 3.69 13.72
N PHE A 163 9.17 3.93 12.54
CA PHE A 163 10.05 3.01 11.84
C PHE A 163 11.52 3.22 12.19
N GLN A 164 11.86 4.39 12.71
CA GLN A 164 13.23 4.77 13.01
C GLN A 164 13.64 4.21 14.36
N LYS A 165 14.76 3.48 14.38
CA LYS A 165 15.32 2.99 15.63
C LYS A 165 15.87 4.17 16.41
N GLU A 166 15.47 4.29 17.68
CA GLU A 166 16.18 5.18 18.60
C GLU A 166 17.66 4.77 18.60
N HIS A 167 18.51 5.70 18.21
CA HIS A 167 19.93 5.54 18.44
C HIS A 167 20.15 5.58 19.96
N LYS A 168 20.30 4.39 20.54
CA LYS A 168 20.80 4.27 21.90
C LYS A 168 22.29 4.61 21.92
#